data_3f5223188a2f3df96b81d59dbd5f7e2e
#
_entry.id   3f5223188a2f3df96b81d59dbd5f7e2e
#
_cell.length_a   1.000
_cell.length_b   1.000
_cell.length_c   1.000
_cell.angle_alpha   90.00
_cell.angle_beta   90.00
_cell.angle_gamma   90.00
#
_symmetry.space_group_name_H-M   'P 1'
#
loop_
_entity.id
_entity.type
_entity.pdbx_description
1 polymer ?
#
loop_
_entity_poly.entity_id
_entity_poly.type
_entity_poly.pdbx_seq_one_letter_code
_entity_poly.pdbx_strand_id
1 'polypeptide(L)'
;MIVGHVDEGEWEQKKEHGNFRWKYLTDSTKFNSHGLSCGVLVLPYGEELELHHHVPQEIYLIRKGEGHLLRHDGEPEYVREDSFVYIPKNCPHGLRNTGKEDLEILWIFPTDCWEEVEYIFEKS
;
A
#
# COMPACT_ATOMS: atom_id res chain seq x y z
N MET A 1 21.11 2.54 -13.53
CA MET A 1 19.99 1.57 -13.57
C MET A 1 20.22 0.53 -12.47
N ILE A 2 19.18 0.20 -11.71
CA ILE A 2 19.28 -0.68 -10.55
C ILE A 2 18.25 -1.80 -10.70
N VAL A 3 18.70 -3.05 -10.40
CA VAL A 3 17.83 -4.22 -10.42
C VAL A 3 17.83 -4.83 -9.03
N GLY A 4 16.66 -5.03 -8.46
CA GLY A 4 16.50 -5.69 -7.18
C GLY A 4 15.42 -6.76 -7.26
N HIS A 5 15.18 -7.43 -6.15
CA HIS A 5 14.15 -8.45 -6.05
C HIS A 5 13.37 -8.29 -4.75
N VAL A 6 12.08 -8.60 -4.79
CA VAL A 6 11.20 -8.47 -3.60
C VAL A 6 11.70 -9.32 -2.42
N ASP A 7 12.39 -10.41 -2.70
CA ASP A 7 12.93 -11.29 -1.64
C ASP A 7 14.10 -10.66 -0.87
N GLU A 8 14.68 -9.58 -1.40
CA GLU A 8 15.80 -8.90 -0.76
C GLU A 8 15.30 -7.89 0.26
N GLY A 9 16.17 -7.53 1.22
CA GLY A 9 15.87 -6.53 2.22
C GLY A 9 15.05 -7.07 3.38
N GLU A 10 14.66 -6.18 4.26
CA GLU A 10 13.97 -6.52 5.50
C GLU A 10 12.55 -5.97 5.52
N TRP A 11 11.67 -6.69 6.19
CA TRP A 11 10.30 -6.24 6.40
C TRP A 11 10.24 -5.20 7.50
N GLU A 12 9.44 -4.16 7.27
CA GLU A 12 9.06 -3.18 8.26
C GLU A 12 7.71 -3.57 8.86
N GLN A 13 7.45 -3.17 10.09
CA GLN A 13 6.21 -3.51 10.78
C GLN A 13 5.89 -2.49 11.85
N LYS A 14 4.64 -2.00 11.86
CA LYS A 14 4.09 -1.16 12.93
C LYS A 14 2.68 -1.64 13.21
N LYS A 15 2.31 -1.72 14.49
CA LYS A 15 1.01 -2.25 14.88
C LYS A 15 -0.03 -1.18 15.20
N GLU A 16 0.29 0.10 15.01
CA GLU A 16 -0.60 1.21 15.36
C GLU A 16 -1.90 1.23 14.56
N HIS A 17 -1.86 0.87 13.29
CA HIS A 17 -3.01 0.96 12.39
C HIS A 17 -3.36 -0.36 11.71
N GLY A 18 -2.88 -1.46 12.26
CA GLY A 18 -3.15 -2.78 11.73
C GLY A 18 -1.95 -3.70 11.89
N ASN A 19 -2.20 -4.98 11.65
CA ASN A 19 -1.16 -6.01 11.72
C ASN A 19 -0.74 -6.36 10.30
N PHE A 20 0.18 -5.59 9.74
CA PHE A 20 0.69 -5.80 8.39
C PHE A 20 2.18 -5.47 8.36
N ARG A 21 2.86 -5.91 7.29
CA ARG A 21 4.26 -5.65 7.08
C ARG A 21 4.49 -5.12 5.68
N TRP A 22 5.58 -4.37 5.49
CA TRP A 22 5.88 -3.81 4.20
C TRP A 22 7.38 -3.77 3.98
N LYS A 23 7.77 -3.51 2.74
CA LYS A 23 9.16 -3.47 2.33
C LYS A 23 9.32 -2.40 1.26
N TYR A 24 10.31 -1.54 1.42
CA TYR A 24 10.62 -0.53 0.40
C TYR A 24 11.40 -1.18 -0.73
N LEU A 25 11.03 -0.88 -1.97
CA LEU A 25 11.73 -1.35 -3.16
C LEU A 25 12.50 -0.21 -3.81
N THR A 26 11.81 0.82 -4.31
CA THR A 26 12.43 2.05 -4.79
C THR A 26 12.09 3.15 -3.79
N ASP A 27 13.13 3.75 -3.21
CA ASP A 27 12.96 4.71 -2.14
C ASP A 27 14.29 5.41 -1.91
N SER A 28 14.29 6.74 -1.75
CA SER A 28 15.53 7.49 -1.60
C SER A 28 16.31 7.14 -0.33
N THR A 29 15.67 6.42 0.61
CA THR A 29 16.37 5.89 1.79
C THR A 29 17.18 4.63 1.47
N LYS A 30 16.95 4.03 0.31
CA LYS A 30 17.65 2.80 -0.12
C LYS A 30 18.77 3.10 -1.10
N PHE A 31 18.53 4.00 -2.05
CA PHE A 31 19.50 4.42 -3.04
C PHE A 31 19.08 5.77 -3.62
N ASN A 32 19.93 6.35 -4.44
CA ASN A 32 19.67 7.66 -5.02
C ASN A 32 18.57 7.58 -6.09
N SER A 33 17.35 7.97 -5.72
CA SER A 33 16.18 7.98 -6.61
C SER A 33 15.34 9.23 -6.35
N HIS A 34 14.61 9.67 -7.36
CA HIS A 34 13.82 10.90 -7.30
C HIS A 34 12.45 10.74 -7.97
N GLY A 35 11.43 11.28 -7.32
CA GLY A 35 10.12 11.45 -7.93
C GLY A 35 9.29 10.18 -8.09
N LEU A 36 9.82 9.03 -7.73
CA LEU A 36 9.09 7.77 -7.72
C LEU A 36 9.57 6.94 -6.54
N SER A 37 8.62 6.40 -5.80
CA SER A 37 8.91 5.44 -4.75
C SER A 37 7.89 4.32 -4.81
N CYS A 38 8.30 3.12 -4.45
CA CYS A 38 7.40 1.97 -4.43
C CYS A 38 7.85 0.95 -3.41
N GLY A 39 6.93 0.08 -3.07
CA GLY A 39 7.20 -1.00 -2.14
C GLY A 39 6.08 -2.02 -2.17
N VAL A 40 6.22 -3.04 -1.36
CA VAL A 40 5.21 -4.09 -1.22
C VAL A 40 4.69 -4.12 0.20
N LEU A 41 3.41 -4.37 0.34
CA LEU A 41 2.73 -4.49 1.63
C LEU A 41 2.01 -5.82 1.65
N VAL A 42 2.12 -6.54 2.76
CA VAL A 42 1.42 -7.80 2.98
C VAL A 42 0.44 -7.62 4.11
N LEU A 43 -0.82 -7.88 3.81
CA LEU A 43 -1.93 -7.78 4.73
C LEU A 43 -2.40 -9.20 5.04
N PRO A 44 -2.14 -9.72 6.25
CA PRO A 44 -2.53 -11.08 6.59
C PRO A 44 -4.05 -11.29 6.58
N TYR A 45 -4.46 -12.55 6.59
CA TYR A 45 -5.86 -12.94 6.64
C TYR A 45 -6.60 -12.20 7.77
N GLY A 46 -7.74 -11.63 7.42
CA GLY A 46 -8.60 -10.94 8.38
C GLY A 46 -8.16 -9.54 8.76
N GLU A 47 -7.02 -9.08 8.27
CA GLU A 47 -6.48 -7.79 8.63
C GLU A 47 -6.92 -6.68 7.67
N GLU A 48 -6.77 -5.46 8.14
CA GLU A 48 -7.24 -4.28 7.42
C GLU A 48 -6.22 -3.14 7.53
N LEU A 49 -6.00 -2.46 6.41
CA LEU A 49 -5.38 -1.15 6.40
C LEU A 49 -6.52 -0.15 6.49
N GLU A 50 -6.61 0.53 7.61
CA GLU A 50 -7.73 1.41 7.91
C GLU A 50 -7.88 2.56 6.90
N LEU A 51 -9.09 3.07 6.78
CA LEU A 51 -9.40 4.18 5.89
C LEU A 51 -8.54 5.39 6.26
N HIS A 52 -7.84 5.93 5.28
CA HIS A 52 -6.93 7.07 5.45
C HIS A 52 -6.83 7.85 4.15
N HIS A 53 -6.23 9.02 4.22
CA HIS A 53 -5.91 9.79 3.02
C HIS A 53 -4.53 10.42 3.15
N HIS A 54 -3.99 10.87 2.03
CA HIS A 54 -2.72 11.58 1.96
C HIS A 54 -2.69 12.46 0.72
N VAL A 55 -1.83 13.46 0.72
CA VAL A 55 -1.75 14.41 -0.40
C VAL A 55 -1.34 13.74 -1.71
N PRO A 56 -0.25 12.97 -1.78
CA PRO A 56 0.13 12.37 -3.06
C PRO A 56 -0.89 11.35 -3.57
N GLN A 57 -1.05 11.32 -4.89
CA GLN A 57 -1.77 10.23 -5.54
C GLN A 57 -0.98 8.95 -5.40
N GLU A 58 -1.63 7.83 -5.61
CA GLU A 58 -1.02 6.51 -5.40
C GLU A 58 -1.59 5.49 -6.37
N ILE A 59 -0.80 4.48 -6.68
CA ILE A 59 -1.29 3.31 -7.41
C ILE A 59 -1.08 2.08 -6.53
N TYR A 60 -2.07 1.20 -6.49
CA TYR A 60 -1.93 -0.16 -5.99
C TYR A 60 -1.99 -1.12 -7.16
N LEU A 61 -1.12 -2.13 -7.15
CA LEU A 61 -1.28 -3.32 -7.98
C LEU A 61 -1.37 -4.50 -7.03
N ILE A 62 -2.46 -5.26 -7.12
CA ILE A 62 -2.63 -6.46 -6.29
C ILE A 62 -1.75 -7.55 -6.88
N ARG A 63 -0.80 -8.05 -6.11
CA ARG A 63 0.14 -9.07 -6.56
C ARG A 63 -0.32 -10.48 -6.24
N LYS A 64 -0.98 -10.66 -5.09
CA LYS A 64 -1.47 -11.98 -4.63
C LYS A 64 -2.68 -11.78 -3.75
N GLY A 65 -3.57 -12.75 -3.76
CA GLY A 65 -4.72 -12.76 -2.88
C GLY A 65 -5.88 -11.94 -3.41
N GLU A 66 -6.85 -11.72 -2.55
CA GLU A 66 -8.04 -10.95 -2.86
C GLU A 66 -8.53 -10.19 -1.64
N GLY A 67 -9.31 -9.15 -1.87
CA GLY A 67 -9.81 -8.33 -0.79
C GLY A 67 -10.81 -7.32 -1.28
N HIS A 68 -11.04 -6.30 -0.45
CA HIS A 68 -11.93 -5.20 -0.80
C HIS A 68 -11.24 -3.88 -0.52
N LEU A 69 -11.29 -3.01 -1.52
CA LEU A 69 -10.85 -1.63 -1.37
C LEU A 69 -11.94 -0.88 -0.60
N LEU A 70 -11.56 -0.22 0.49
CA LEU A 70 -12.48 0.58 1.29
C LEU A 70 -12.59 1.98 0.70
N ARG A 71 -13.81 2.51 0.65
CA ARG A 71 -14.10 3.81 0.07
C ARG A 71 -14.91 4.64 1.06
N HIS A 72 -14.75 5.97 0.99
CA HIS A 72 -15.58 6.88 1.78
C HIS A 72 -16.90 7.22 1.08
N ASP A 73 -16.94 7.02 -0.25
CA ASP A 73 -18.04 7.48 -1.12
C ASP A 73 -18.89 6.35 -1.68
N GLY A 74 -18.83 5.18 -1.07
CA GLY A 74 -19.60 4.04 -1.56
C GLY A 74 -19.22 2.74 -0.89
N GLU A 75 -19.76 1.66 -1.43
CA GLU A 75 -19.50 0.32 -0.93
C GLU A 75 -18.08 -0.13 -1.20
N PRO A 76 -17.50 -0.99 -0.34
CA PRO A 76 -16.21 -1.59 -0.63
C PRO A 76 -16.20 -2.28 -1.98
N GLU A 77 -15.09 -2.18 -2.68
CA GLU A 77 -14.98 -2.71 -4.03
C GLU A 77 -14.02 -3.89 -4.08
N TYR A 78 -14.45 -5.01 -4.65
CA TYR A 78 -13.67 -6.23 -4.75
C TYR A 78 -12.42 -6.03 -5.61
N VAL A 79 -11.28 -6.53 -5.12
CA VAL A 79 -10.01 -6.55 -5.85
C VAL A 79 -9.37 -7.93 -5.72
N ARG A 80 -8.61 -8.33 -6.73
CA ARG A 80 -7.93 -9.62 -6.75
C ARG A 80 -6.58 -9.50 -7.46
N GLU A 81 -5.85 -10.59 -7.55
CA GLU A 81 -4.57 -10.63 -8.26
C GLU A 81 -4.69 -9.93 -9.62
N ASP A 82 -3.73 -9.04 -9.88
CA ASP A 82 -3.65 -8.21 -11.08
C ASP A 82 -4.70 -7.08 -11.20
N SER A 83 -5.53 -6.88 -10.17
CA SER A 83 -6.31 -5.64 -10.08
C SER A 83 -5.39 -4.47 -9.83
N PHE A 84 -5.67 -3.33 -10.46
CA PHE A 84 -4.97 -2.09 -10.12
C PHE A 84 -5.96 -1.08 -9.59
N VAL A 85 -5.49 -0.18 -8.74
CA VAL A 85 -6.30 0.89 -8.16
C VAL A 85 -5.54 2.20 -8.36
N TYR A 86 -6.20 3.17 -8.99
CA TYR A 86 -5.66 4.52 -9.03
C TYR A 86 -6.34 5.34 -7.94
N ILE A 87 -5.54 5.86 -7.03
CA ILE A 87 -6.01 6.65 -5.89
C ILE A 87 -5.66 8.10 -6.12
N PRO A 88 -6.65 8.96 -6.40
CA PRO A 88 -6.39 10.38 -6.61
C PRO A 88 -5.83 11.06 -5.36
N LYS A 89 -5.23 12.22 -5.58
CA LYS A 89 -4.74 13.08 -4.52
C LYS A 89 -5.81 13.32 -3.45
N ASN A 90 -5.46 13.14 -2.18
CA ASN A 90 -6.33 13.32 -1.02
C ASN A 90 -7.59 12.42 -0.96
N CYS A 91 -7.66 11.39 -1.77
CA CYS A 91 -8.82 10.50 -1.79
C CYS A 91 -8.73 9.48 -0.66
N PRO A 92 -9.71 9.45 0.26
CA PRO A 92 -9.72 8.45 1.32
C PRO A 92 -9.84 7.04 0.77
N HIS A 93 -9.05 6.11 1.30
CA HIS A 93 -9.04 4.72 0.88
C HIS A 93 -8.50 3.84 2.00
N GLY A 94 -8.78 2.57 1.91
CA GLY A 94 -8.26 1.55 2.80
C GLY A 94 -8.35 0.21 2.09
N LEU A 95 -7.89 -0.84 2.75
CA LEU A 95 -7.84 -2.15 2.13
C LEU A 95 -8.12 -3.20 3.19
N ARG A 96 -9.04 -4.12 2.88
CA ARG A 96 -9.38 -5.23 3.78
C ARG A 96 -9.07 -6.54 3.09
N ASN A 97 -8.38 -7.42 3.78
CA ASN A 97 -8.17 -8.78 3.28
C ASN A 97 -9.43 -9.60 3.59
N THR A 98 -10.22 -9.87 2.56
CA THR A 98 -11.44 -10.68 2.69
C THR A 98 -11.26 -12.07 2.10
N GLY A 99 -10.05 -12.40 1.65
CA GLY A 99 -9.72 -13.72 1.17
C GLY A 99 -9.29 -14.64 2.31
N LYS A 100 -8.66 -15.74 1.97
CA LYS A 100 -8.20 -16.77 2.93
C LYS A 100 -6.70 -16.80 3.11
N GLU A 101 -5.97 -16.10 2.26
CA GLU A 101 -4.52 -16.06 2.26
C GLU A 101 -4.04 -14.61 2.40
N ASP A 102 -2.72 -14.42 2.49
CA ASP A 102 -2.14 -13.08 2.53
C ASP A 102 -2.54 -12.30 1.29
N LEU A 103 -2.84 -11.02 1.48
CA LEU A 103 -3.09 -10.08 0.40
C LEU A 103 -1.84 -9.24 0.24
N GLU A 104 -1.24 -9.28 -0.95
CA GLU A 104 0.01 -8.56 -1.20
C GLU A 104 -0.20 -7.53 -2.29
N ILE A 105 0.21 -6.30 -2.02
CA ILE A 105 0.10 -5.21 -2.98
C ILE A 105 1.47 -4.58 -3.24
N LEU A 106 1.62 -4.02 -4.44
CA LEU A 106 2.68 -3.09 -4.78
C LEU A 106 2.06 -1.70 -4.71
N TRP A 107 2.67 -0.79 -3.94
CA TRP A 107 2.25 0.62 -3.97
C TRP A 107 3.26 1.46 -4.74
N ILE A 108 2.79 2.52 -5.38
CA ILE A 108 3.65 3.46 -6.10
C ILE A 108 3.21 4.88 -5.76
N PHE A 109 4.17 5.71 -5.35
CA PHE A 109 3.98 7.13 -5.07
C PHE A 109 4.88 7.99 -5.96
N PRO A 110 4.45 9.21 -6.32
CA PRO A 110 5.28 10.20 -7.03
C PRO A 110 6.10 11.02 -6.03
N THR A 111 6.81 10.35 -5.14
CA THR A 111 7.63 10.98 -4.10
C THR A 111 9.00 10.34 -4.10
N ASP A 112 9.99 11.04 -3.51
CA ASP A 112 11.34 10.49 -3.39
C ASP A 112 11.39 9.30 -2.45
N CYS A 113 10.56 9.32 -1.42
CA CYS A 113 10.50 8.26 -0.42
C CYS A 113 9.10 8.18 0.19
N TRP A 114 8.82 7.05 0.83
CA TRP A 114 7.57 6.83 1.53
C TRP A 114 7.41 7.80 2.71
N GLU A 115 8.49 8.14 3.38
CA GLU A 115 8.46 9.02 4.56
C GLU A 115 7.93 10.43 4.28
N GLU A 116 7.94 10.86 3.02
CA GLU A 116 7.33 12.15 2.64
C GLU A 116 5.80 12.11 2.68
N VAL A 117 5.21 10.92 2.72
CA VAL A 117 3.76 10.76 2.66
C VAL A 117 3.18 10.76 4.06
N GLU A 118 2.42 11.81 4.39
CA GLU A 118 1.76 11.92 5.68
C GLU A 118 0.40 11.23 5.60
N TYR A 119 0.25 10.14 6.35
CA TYR A 119 -1.01 9.38 6.42
C TYR A 119 -1.91 10.00 7.47
N ILE A 120 -3.14 10.32 7.06
CA ILE A 120 -4.16 10.87 7.95
C ILE A 120 -5.28 9.84 8.01
N PHE A 121 -5.43 9.19 9.16
CA PHE A 121 -6.42 8.13 9.34
C PHE A 121 -7.77 8.73 9.70
N GLU A 122 -8.81 8.23 9.02
CA GLU A 122 -10.17 8.67 9.25
C GLU A 122 -10.65 8.13 10.59
N LYS A 123 -11.31 9.00 11.38
CA LYS A 123 -11.90 8.57 12.64
C LYS A 123 -13.34 8.18 12.42
N SER A 124 -13.72 7.05 12.97
CA SER A 124 -15.12 6.62 12.95
C SER A 124 -15.95 7.35 13.98
#